data_b9b069ee0c3af635b1257241e69729ef
#
_entry.id   b9b069ee0c3af635b1257241e69729ef
#
_cell.length_a   1.000
_cell.length_b   1.000
_cell.length_c   1.000
_cell.angle_alpha   90.00
_cell.angle_beta   90.00
_cell.angle_gamma   90.00
#
_symmetry.space_group_name_H-M   'P 1'
#
loop_
_entity.id
_entity.type
_entity.pdbx_description
1 polymer ?
#
loop_
_entity_poly.entity_id
_entity_poly.type
_entity_poly.pdbx_seq_one_letter_code
_entity_poly.pdbx_strand_id
1 'polypeptide(L)'
;MRRNNLNALQDFKFIDIHYHASPDLYIRRFDAIETGRQYQSLGGAVVLKSHVGATSVQATLAQAQGLPVFPSVVLNQLAGGIDYRVIMRALAEYQPQIPTKLIVDFPTLTGRKYQSKLERQLSHEYLSSHSLASETLFDSHHQLKKKVIDILKMAADYPIVLSTGHASKEEINCLIDACLQHQVRTLLLNQPANPLSGLKANDLKDLAKHSFVWIEQTALTYLLGYQTKEDMVKVLSELPRVIYSSDLGQPNQMNISAWLEYSSALFNEINLTSVRQEKLWRTNALELLSLG
;
A
#
# COMPACT_ATOMS: atom_id res chain seq x y z
N MET A 1 15.41 24.55 -10.69
CA MET A 1 15.66 23.20 -10.12
C MET A 1 14.45 22.21 -10.14
N ARG A 2 13.23 22.58 -10.56
CA ARG A 2 12.05 21.70 -10.50
C ARG A 2 11.83 20.73 -11.69
N ARG A 3 12.58 20.80 -12.77
CA ARG A 3 12.38 19.99 -13.99
C ARG A 3 13.10 18.63 -14.03
N ASN A 4 14.06 18.37 -13.14
CA ASN A 4 14.86 17.13 -13.18
C ASN A 4 14.32 15.98 -12.31
N ASN A 5 13.34 16.20 -11.43
CA ASN A 5 12.92 15.19 -10.45
C ASN A 5 11.89 14.19 -10.97
N LEU A 6 11.10 14.53 -11.99
CA LEU A 6 10.15 13.59 -12.62
C LEU A 6 10.87 12.45 -13.38
N ASN A 7 12.10 12.69 -13.84
CA ASN A 7 12.88 11.67 -14.53
C ASN A 7 13.44 10.60 -13.58
N ALA A 8 13.69 10.94 -12.30
CA ALA A 8 14.31 10.00 -11.36
C ALA A 8 13.45 8.76 -11.04
N LEU A 9 12.12 8.90 -11.05
CA LEU A 9 11.22 7.73 -10.88
C LEU A 9 11.15 6.86 -12.13
N GLN A 10 11.45 7.43 -13.31
CA GLN A 10 11.39 6.70 -14.58
C GLN A 10 12.57 5.75 -14.78
N ASP A 11 13.64 5.89 -14.02
CA ASP A 11 14.84 5.06 -14.12
C ASP A 11 14.67 3.69 -13.44
N PHE A 12 13.65 3.51 -12.59
CA PHE A 12 13.43 2.23 -11.90
C PHE A 12 12.78 1.20 -12.83
N LYS A 13 13.26 -0.04 -12.76
CA LYS A 13 12.71 -1.17 -13.51
C LYS A 13 11.36 -1.64 -12.95
N PHE A 14 11.16 -1.48 -11.64
CA PHE A 14 9.93 -1.81 -10.93
C PHE A 14 9.77 -0.94 -9.69
N ILE A 15 8.55 -0.78 -9.23
CA ILE A 15 8.20 -0.03 -8.01
C ILE A 15 7.25 -0.90 -7.18
N ASP A 16 7.74 -1.36 -6.03
CA ASP A 16 6.91 -2.08 -5.06
C ASP A 16 6.27 -1.07 -4.09
N ILE A 17 4.95 -0.95 -4.12
CA ILE A 17 4.24 0.00 -3.26
C ILE A 17 3.89 -0.55 -1.88
N HIS A 18 4.35 -1.78 -1.55
CA HIS A 18 3.98 -2.43 -0.30
C HIS A 18 5.05 -3.41 0.20
N TYR A 19 5.96 -2.91 0.99
CA TYR A 19 6.95 -3.73 1.69
C TYR A 19 7.07 -3.31 3.14
N HIS A 20 7.16 -4.29 4.04
CA HIS A 20 7.32 -4.04 5.46
C HIS A 20 8.77 -4.13 5.90
N ALA A 21 9.29 -3.05 6.50
CA ALA A 21 10.63 -2.98 7.07
C ALA A 21 10.59 -2.56 8.54
N SER A 22 11.63 -2.90 9.31
CA SER A 22 11.80 -2.38 10.69
C SER A 22 12.13 -0.88 10.67
N PRO A 23 11.65 -0.12 11.69
CA PRO A 23 10.81 -0.56 12.80
C PRO A 23 9.34 -0.74 12.42
N ASP A 24 8.71 -1.81 12.90
CA ASP A 24 7.30 -2.10 12.68
C ASP A 24 6.71 -2.85 13.90
N LEU A 25 5.41 -3.10 13.91
CA LEU A 25 4.69 -3.89 14.91
C LEU A 25 5.26 -5.32 15.03
N TYR A 26 5.67 -5.90 13.93
CA TYR A 26 6.24 -7.24 13.85
C TYR A 26 7.72 -7.21 13.50
N ILE A 27 8.46 -8.25 13.92
CA ILE A 27 9.84 -8.43 13.49
C ILE A 27 9.89 -8.54 11.98
N ARG A 28 10.79 -7.76 11.35
CA ARG A 28 10.98 -7.70 9.91
C ARG A 28 12.37 -8.20 9.51
N ARG A 29 12.50 -8.68 8.28
CA ARG A 29 13.75 -9.21 7.72
C ARG A 29 14.84 -8.15 7.67
N PHE A 30 14.48 -6.94 7.23
CA PHE A 30 15.39 -5.82 7.02
C PHE A 30 14.85 -4.56 7.69
N ASP A 31 15.75 -3.64 8.02
CA ASP A 31 15.39 -2.26 8.31
C ASP A 31 15.15 -1.46 7.02
N ALA A 32 14.77 -0.19 7.17
CA ALA A 32 14.45 0.68 6.04
C ALA A 32 15.65 0.94 5.10
N ILE A 33 16.86 1.04 5.66
CA ILE A 33 18.07 1.32 4.90
C ILE A 33 18.51 0.08 4.11
N GLU A 34 18.56 -1.08 4.78
CA GLU A 34 18.89 -2.32 4.11
C GLU A 34 17.86 -2.69 3.04
N THR A 35 16.56 -2.46 3.32
CA THR A 35 15.51 -2.62 2.30
C THR A 35 15.80 -1.75 1.08
N GLY A 36 16.12 -0.46 1.28
CA GLY A 36 16.48 0.44 0.19
C GLY A 36 17.66 -0.04 -0.64
N ARG A 37 18.71 -0.58 0.01
CA ARG A 37 19.88 -1.17 -0.68
C ARG A 37 19.50 -2.38 -1.53
N GLN A 38 18.66 -3.26 -0.99
CA GLN A 38 18.19 -4.45 -1.71
C GLN A 38 17.39 -4.06 -2.96
N TYR A 39 16.43 -3.13 -2.86
CA TYR A 39 15.67 -2.66 -4.01
C TYR A 39 16.56 -1.95 -5.03
N GLN A 40 17.47 -1.08 -4.58
CA GLN A 40 18.42 -0.38 -5.46
C GLN A 40 19.31 -1.33 -6.24
N SER A 41 19.85 -2.37 -5.60
CA SER A 41 20.72 -3.37 -6.25
C SER A 41 20.01 -4.13 -7.37
N LEU A 42 18.68 -4.26 -7.29
CA LEU A 42 17.82 -4.91 -8.29
C LEU A 42 17.27 -3.91 -9.33
N GLY A 43 17.58 -2.64 -9.18
CA GLY A 43 17.10 -1.55 -10.05
C GLY A 43 15.66 -1.15 -9.77
N GLY A 44 15.13 -1.43 -8.59
CA GLY A 44 13.78 -1.10 -8.18
C GLY A 44 13.68 0.02 -7.16
N ALA A 45 12.45 0.38 -6.83
CA ALA A 45 12.10 1.32 -5.76
C ALA A 45 11.02 0.72 -4.87
N VAL A 46 10.86 1.25 -3.64
CA VAL A 46 9.95 0.70 -2.65
C VAL A 46 9.23 1.77 -1.84
N VAL A 47 7.94 1.57 -1.60
CA VAL A 47 7.18 2.27 -0.56
C VAL A 47 7.16 1.41 0.69
N LEU A 48 7.68 1.94 1.79
CA LEU A 48 7.66 1.25 3.07
C LEU A 48 6.30 1.37 3.74
N LYS A 49 5.84 0.27 4.32
CA LYS A 49 4.66 0.20 5.15
C LYS A 49 5.02 -0.14 6.60
N SER A 50 4.33 0.48 7.55
CA SER A 50 4.48 0.19 8.97
C SER A 50 3.12 0.22 9.67
N HIS A 51 2.85 -0.77 10.52
CA HIS A 51 1.61 -0.81 11.33
C HIS A 51 1.61 0.19 12.48
N VAL A 52 2.77 0.73 12.83
CA VAL A 52 2.93 1.62 13.99
C VAL A 52 2.96 3.11 13.63
N GLY A 53 2.83 3.47 12.34
CA GLY A 53 2.73 4.87 11.95
C GLY A 53 3.30 5.22 10.58
N ALA A 54 3.89 6.42 10.51
CA ALA A 54 4.49 6.92 9.28
C ALA A 54 5.91 6.39 9.08
N THR A 55 6.27 6.15 7.82
CA THR A 55 7.64 5.80 7.40
C THR A 55 8.38 6.99 6.78
N SER A 56 7.87 8.21 6.99
CA SER A 56 8.38 9.46 6.40
C SER A 56 9.83 9.76 6.80
N VAL A 57 10.18 9.60 8.07
CA VAL A 57 11.55 9.80 8.57
C VAL A 57 12.49 8.76 7.96
N GLN A 58 12.09 7.49 7.94
CA GLN A 58 12.88 6.40 7.35
C GLN A 58 13.14 6.66 5.86
N ALA A 59 12.11 7.06 5.10
CA ALA A 59 12.24 7.39 3.69
C ALA A 59 13.15 8.60 3.46
N THR A 60 13.02 9.65 4.28
CA THR A 60 13.89 10.83 4.23
C THR A 60 15.36 10.46 4.42
N LEU A 61 15.66 9.68 5.47
CA LEU A 61 17.03 9.26 5.78
C LEU A 61 17.60 8.29 4.73
N ALA A 62 16.78 7.41 4.19
CA ALA A 62 17.18 6.51 3.10
C ALA A 62 17.49 7.30 1.82
N GLN A 63 16.63 8.24 1.43
CA GLN A 63 16.86 9.08 0.27
C GLN A 63 18.09 9.99 0.41
N ALA A 64 18.40 10.44 1.63
CA ALA A 64 19.64 11.18 1.90
C ALA A 64 20.91 10.35 1.62
N GLN A 65 20.78 9.01 1.60
CA GLN A 65 21.83 8.07 1.19
C GLN A 65 21.71 7.61 -0.27
N GLY A 66 20.84 8.24 -1.07
CA GLY A 66 20.60 7.89 -2.46
C GLY A 66 19.76 6.62 -2.66
N LEU A 67 19.08 6.13 -1.61
CA LEU A 67 18.29 4.91 -1.67
C LEU A 67 16.84 5.20 -2.12
N PRO A 68 16.25 4.36 -3.00
CA PRO A 68 14.94 4.58 -3.60
C PRO A 68 13.77 4.13 -2.68
N VAL A 69 13.66 4.77 -1.53
CA VAL A 69 12.67 4.48 -0.50
C VAL A 69 11.65 5.60 -0.40
N PHE A 70 10.37 5.25 -0.44
CA PHE A 70 9.24 6.19 -0.38
C PHE A 70 8.35 5.90 0.83
N PRO A 71 7.64 6.91 1.36
CA PRO A 71 6.89 6.78 2.58
C PRO A 71 5.44 6.34 2.37
N SER A 72 4.88 5.76 3.44
CA SER A 72 3.46 5.69 3.69
C SER A 72 3.15 6.07 5.14
N VAL A 73 1.87 6.19 5.46
CA VAL A 73 1.38 6.31 6.83
C VAL A 73 0.13 5.46 7.00
N VAL A 74 0.05 4.71 8.10
CA VAL A 74 -1.14 3.95 8.47
C VAL A 74 -1.89 4.68 9.58
N LEU A 75 -3.21 4.73 9.47
CA LEU A 75 -4.08 5.40 10.44
C LEU A 75 -4.64 4.41 11.50
N ASN A 76 -3.79 3.48 11.95
CA ASN A 76 -4.11 2.62 13.09
C ASN A 76 -4.21 3.46 14.37
N GLN A 77 -5.03 3.05 15.32
CA GLN A 77 -5.20 3.79 16.57
C GLN A 77 -3.88 3.94 17.33
N LEU A 78 -3.03 2.92 17.34
CA LEU A 78 -1.67 2.97 17.88
C LEU A 78 -0.81 4.08 17.24
N ALA A 79 -1.04 4.38 15.97
CA ALA A 79 -0.32 5.42 15.21
C ALA A 79 -0.94 6.83 15.35
N GLY A 80 -2.02 6.98 16.09
CA GLY A 80 -2.78 8.22 16.27
C GLY A 80 -4.20 8.17 15.67
N GLY A 81 -4.58 7.07 15.03
CA GLY A 81 -5.92 6.81 14.54
C GLY A 81 -6.29 7.56 13.25
N ILE A 82 -7.57 7.51 12.90
CA ILE A 82 -8.15 8.24 11.79
C ILE A 82 -8.21 9.72 12.15
N ASP A 83 -7.13 10.45 11.83
CA ASP A 83 -7.02 11.88 12.13
C ASP A 83 -6.12 12.55 11.09
N TYR A 84 -6.59 13.64 10.47
CA TYR A 84 -5.83 14.38 9.45
C TYR A 84 -4.50 14.93 9.99
N ARG A 85 -4.37 15.18 11.29
CA ARG A 85 -3.13 15.66 11.91
C ARG A 85 -2.00 14.62 11.84
N VAL A 86 -2.33 13.33 11.83
CA VAL A 86 -1.36 12.25 11.61
C VAL A 86 -0.77 12.37 10.21
N ILE A 87 -1.61 12.65 9.21
CA ILE A 87 -1.20 12.85 7.82
C ILE A 87 -0.34 14.11 7.68
N MET A 88 -0.77 15.22 8.30
CA MET A 88 -0.02 16.48 8.27
C MET A 88 1.37 16.31 8.87
N ARG A 89 1.49 15.59 9.99
CA ARG A 89 2.78 15.27 10.60
C ARG A 89 3.64 14.42 9.65
N ALA A 90 3.08 13.37 9.06
CA ALA A 90 3.81 12.52 8.12
C ALA A 90 4.32 13.30 6.90
N LEU A 91 3.52 14.23 6.36
CA LEU A 91 3.93 15.11 5.27
C LEU A 91 5.06 16.06 5.70
N ALA A 92 4.99 16.63 6.91
CA ALA A 92 6.02 17.53 7.43
C ALA A 92 7.36 16.81 7.73
N GLU A 93 7.29 15.55 8.14
CA GLU A 93 8.46 14.69 8.39
C GLU A 93 9.12 14.18 7.09
N TYR A 94 8.43 14.25 5.95
CA TYR A 94 8.96 13.81 4.68
C TYR A 94 9.70 14.93 3.95
N GLN A 95 11.02 14.84 3.90
CA GLN A 95 11.91 15.80 3.22
C GLN A 95 12.62 15.11 2.04
N PRO A 96 11.92 14.90 0.92
CA PRO A 96 12.38 14.06 -0.16
C PRO A 96 13.45 14.71 -1.04
N GLN A 97 14.41 13.90 -1.52
CA GLN A 97 15.21 14.22 -2.69
C GLN A 97 14.46 13.86 -3.99
N ILE A 98 13.67 12.80 -3.95
CA ILE A 98 12.76 12.40 -5.02
C ILE A 98 11.34 12.54 -4.48
N PRO A 99 10.64 13.65 -4.76
CA PRO A 99 9.32 13.90 -4.21
C PRO A 99 8.25 13.00 -4.84
N THR A 100 7.43 12.40 -3.99
CA THR A 100 6.27 11.58 -4.36
C THR A 100 5.05 11.96 -3.53
N LYS A 101 3.89 11.52 -3.96
CA LYS A 101 2.73 11.49 -3.07
C LYS A 101 2.97 10.54 -1.90
N LEU A 102 2.40 10.86 -0.75
CA LEU A 102 2.37 9.99 0.43
C LEU A 102 1.20 9.02 0.33
N ILE A 103 1.42 7.71 0.46
CA ILE A 103 0.32 6.76 0.60
C ILE A 103 -0.20 6.83 2.03
N VAL A 104 -1.50 7.03 2.17
CA VAL A 104 -2.21 7.13 3.46
C VAL A 104 -3.18 5.95 3.57
N ASP A 105 -2.80 4.96 4.34
CA ASP A 105 -3.63 3.78 4.56
C ASP A 105 -4.63 4.03 5.70
N PHE A 106 -5.90 3.82 5.45
CA PHE A 106 -6.88 3.65 6.50
C PHE A 106 -6.50 2.45 7.38
N PRO A 107 -7.11 2.26 8.56
CA PRO A 107 -6.66 1.28 9.53
C PRO A 107 -6.50 -0.14 8.95
N THR A 108 -5.41 -0.79 9.34
CA THR A 108 -5.12 -2.21 9.08
C THR A 108 -5.36 -3.10 10.30
N LEU A 109 -5.46 -2.50 11.51
CA LEU A 109 -5.84 -3.16 12.75
C LEU A 109 -7.31 -2.87 13.03
N THR A 110 -8.21 -3.64 12.41
CA THR A 110 -9.66 -3.37 12.40
C THR A 110 -10.45 -4.16 13.45
N GLY A 111 -9.78 -5.04 14.19
CA GLY A 111 -10.46 -5.95 15.14
C GLY A 111 -11.28 -7.07 14.48
N ARG A 112 -11.40 -7.05 13.14
CA ARG A 112 -12.06 -8.13 12.41
C ARG A 112 -11.19 -9.37 12.46
N LYS A 113 -11.81 -10.51 12.75
CA LYS A 113 -11.12 -11.79 12.88
C LYS A 113 -11.15 -12.54 11.56
N TYR A 114 -10.01 -13.07 11.16
CA TYR A 114 -9.87 -14.10 10.14
C TYR A 114 -8.72 -15.03 10.54
N GLN A 115 -8.70 -16.23 10.01
CA GLN A 115 -7.62 -17.16 10.28
C GLN A 115 -6.39 -16.75 9.46
N SER A 116 -5.49 -16.03 10.10
CA SER A 116 -4.21 -15.68 9.47
C SER A 116 -3.36 -16.94 9.30
N LYS A 117 -2.76 -17.07 8.09
CA LYS A 117 -1.77 -18.11 7.79
C LYS A 117 -0.34 -17.63 8.04
N LEU A 118 -0.16 -16.42 8.54
CA LEU A 118 1.14 -15.85 8.85
C LEU A 118 1.46 -16.08 10.34
N GLU A 119 2.61 -16.67 10.57
CA GLU A 119 3.25 -16.68 11.89
C GLU A 119 4.02 -15.37 12.05
N ARG A 120 3.59 -14.56 13.02
CA ARG A 120 4.16 -13.25 13.29
C ARG A 120 4.62 -13.16 14.73
N GLN A 121 5.82 -12.63 14.93
CA GLN A 121 6.34 -12.28 16.25
C GLN A 121 6.30 -10.77 16.40
N LEU A 122 5.77 -10.29 17.54
CA LEU A 122 5.80 -8.87 17.88
C LEU A 122 7.25 -8.39 18.05
N SER A 123 7.53 -7.19 17.61
CA SER A 123 8.86 -6.61 17.60
C SER A 123 9.32 -6.14 18.99
N HIS A 124 8.38 -5.94 19.92
CA HIS A 124 8.67 -5.43 21.27
C HIS A 124 7.76 -6.07 22.31
N GLU A 125 8.30 -6.45 23.46
CA GLU A 125 7.57 -7.06 24.57
C GLU A 125 6.43 -6.18 25.11
N TYR A 126 6.62 -4.86 25.09
CA TYR A 126 5.59 -3.90 25.46
C TYR A 126 4.28 -4.11 24.67
N LEU A 127 4.40 -4.42 23.36
CA LEU A 127 3.24 -4.67 22.50
C LEU A 127 2.55 -6.00 22.83
N SER A 128 3.29 -7.00 23.32
CA SER A 128 2.74 -8.30 23.70
C SER A 128 1.87 -8.25 24.96
N SER A 129 2.13 -7.30 25.85
CA SER A 129 1.39 -7.11 27.12
C SER A 129 0.15 -6.20 26.98
N HIS A 130 -0.05 -5.57 25.81
CA HIS A 130 -1.12 -4.61 25.59
C HIS A 130 -2.07 -5.07 24.49
N SER A 131 -3.37 -4.90 24.72
CA SER A 131 -4.36 -5.06 23.65
C SER A 131 -4.18 -3.95 22.62
N LEU A 132 -3.93 -4.32 21.36
CA LEU A 132 -3.87 -3.36 20.26
C LEU A 132 -5.29 -2.90 19.96
N ALA A 133 -5.58 -1.63 20.22
CA ALA A 133 -6.87 -1.06 19.93
C ALA A 133 -7.14 -1.09 18.42
N SER A 134 -8.36 -1.49 18.05
CA SER A 134 -8.80 -1.59 16.66
C SER A 134 -9.61 -0.35 16.26
N GLU A 135 -9.59 -0.05 14.98
CA GLU A 135 -10.39 1.04 14.41
C GLU A 135 -10.93 0.67 13.03
N THR A 136 -12.19 1.02 12.79
CA THR A 136 -12.91 0.84 11.51
C THR A 136 -13.35 2.19 10.98
N LEU A 137 -13.82 2.24 9.72
CA LEU A 137 -14.26 3.50 9.10
C LEU A 137 -15.65 3.93 9.56
N PHE A 138 -16.47 2.97 10.03
CA PHE A 138 -17.84 3.23 10.46
C PHE A 138 -17.93 3.65 11.93
N ASP A 139 -18.90 4.49 12.20
CA ASP A 139 -19.38 4.80 13.55
C ASP A 139 -20.40 3.74 14.04
N SER A 140 -21.03 3.99 15.20
CA SER A 140 -22.04 3.13 15.78
C SER A 140 -23.35 3.02 14.97
N HIS A 141 -23.56 3.90 14.00
CA HIS A 141 -24.71 3.96 13.10
C HIS A 141 -24.42 3.38 11.71
N HIS A 142 -23.28 2.67 11.55
CA HIS A 142 -22.81 2.13 10.25
C HIS A 142 -22.64 3.22 9.17
N GLN A 143 -22.25 4.42 9.58
CA GLN A 143 -21.91 5.50 8.67
C GLN A 143 -20.42 5.83 8.75
N LEU A 144 -19.86 6.37 7.67
CA LEU A 144 -18.47 6.83 7.69
C LEU A 144 -18.28 7.89 8.78
N LYS A 145 -17.28 7.66 9.64
CA LYS A 145 -16.92 8.60 10.70
C LYS A 145 -16.65 9.98 10.14
N LYS A 146 -17.02 11.04 10.88
CA LYS A 146 -16.70 12.43 10.51
C LYS A 146 -15.21 12.61 10.18
N LYS A 147 -14.32 12.00 10.96
CA LYS A 147 -12.86 12.06 10.71
C LYS A 147 -12.44 11.44 9.37
N VAL A 148 -13.13 10.42 8.88
CA VAL A 148 -12.94 9.88 7.53
C VAL A 148 -13.29 10.94 6.50
N ILE A 149 -14.46 11.57 6.64
CA ILE A 149 -14.91 12.65 5.74
C ILE A 149 -13.93 13.84 5.75
N ASP A 150 -13.42 14.23 6.92
CA ASP A 150 -12.42 15.30 7.03
C ASP A 150 -11.13 14.96 6.24
N ILE A 151 -10.69 13.69 6.25
CA ILE A 151 -9.55 13.21 5.46
C ILE A 151 -9.87 13.20 3.95
N LEU A 152 -11.08 12.81 3.54
CA LEU A 152 -11.47 12.86 2.12
C LEU A 152 -11.41 14.29 1.57
N LYS A 153 -11.90 15.25 2.34
CA LYS A 153 -11.81 16.69 1.97
C LYS A 153 -10.36 17.15 1.84
N MET A 154 -9.49 16.75 2.78
CA MET A 154 -8.08 17.06 2.73
C MET A 154 -7.39 16.49 1.48
N ALA A 155 -7.79 15.30 1.04
CA ALA A 155 -7.13 14.59 -0.06
C ALA A 155 -7.18 15.33 -1.41
N ALA A 156 -8.11 16.28 -1.57
CA ALA A 156 -8.20 17.13 -2.77
C ALA A 156 -7.03 18.13 -2.89
N ASP A 157 -6.48 18.58 -1.75
CA ASP A 157 -5.54 19.69 -1.68
C ASP A 157 -4.09 19.27 -1.38
N TYR A 158 -3.88 18.05 -0.92
CA TYR A 158 -2.57 17.56 -0.48
C TYR A 158 -2.01 16.46 -1.40
N PRO A 159 -0.68 16.33 -1.52
CA PRO A 159 -0.05 15.32 -2.35
C PRO A 159 -0.11 13.93 -1.68
N ILE A 160 -1.31 13.39 -1.55
CA ILE A 160 -1.55 12.09 -0.93
C ILE A 160 -2.32 11.15 -1.86
N VAL A 161 -2.14 9.86 -1.63
CA VAL A 161 -2.96 8.76 -2.18
C VAL A 161 -3.70 8.15 -1.02
N LEU A 162 -5.01 8.21 -1.01
CA LEU A 162 -5.79 7.47 -0.01
C LEU A 162 -5.82 5.99 -0.36
N SER A 163 -5.67 5.15 0.67
CA SER A 163 -5.69 3.69 0.55
C SER A 163 -6.67 3.11 1.56
N THR A 164 -7.43 2.09 1.13
CA THR A 164 -8.52 1.51 1.94
C THR A 164 -8.05 0.78 3.20
N GLY A 165 -6.74 0.52 3.33
CA GLY A 165 -6.25 -0.33 4.42
C GLY A 165 -6.95 -1.69 4.41
N HIS A 166 -7.42 -2.14 5.56
CA HIS A 166 -8.20 -3.39 5.69
C HIS A 166 -9.70 -3.09 5.90
N ALA A 167 -10.23 -2.12 5.18
CA ALA A 167 -11.67 -1.84 5.19
C ALA A 167 -12.48 -3.05 4.67
N SER A 168 -13.67 -3.24 5.21
CA SER A 168 -14.60 -4.26 4.70
C SER A 168 -15.15 -3.88 3.32
N LYS A 169 -15.72 -4.84 2.61
CA LYS A 169 -16.41 -4.60 1.34
C LYS A 169 -17.48 -3.49 1.46
N GLU A 170 -18.24 -3.48 2.55
CA GLU A 170 -19.26 -2.47 2.81
C GLU A 170 -18.63 -1.07 3.02
N GLU A 171 -17.59 -0.98 3.84
CA GLU A 171 -16.87 0.27 4.06
C GLU A 171 -16.23 0.79 2.77
N ILE A 172 -15.69 -0.10 1.92
CA ILE A 172 -15.11 0.27 0.63
C ILE A 172 -16.16 0.90 -0.28
N ASN A 173 -17.35 0.32 -0.37
CA ASN A 173 -18.43 0.86 -1.19
C ASN A 173 -18.84 2.26 -0.69
N CYS A 174 -19.10 2.41 0.61
CA CYS A 174 -19.42 3.72 1.18
C CYS A 174 -18.29 4.74 1.00
N LEU A 175 -17.02 4.28 1.08
CA LEU A 175 -15.86 5.14 0.87
C LEU A 175 -15.77 5.63 -0.59
N ILE A 176 -16.09 4.79 -1.57
CA ILE A 176 -16.12 5.16 -2.99
C ILE A 176 -17.19 6.22 -3.25
N ASP A 177 -18.39 6.04 -2.71
CA ASP A 177 -19.49 7.02 -2.83
C ASP A 177 -19.08 8.38 -2.22
N ALA A 178 -18.45 8.34 -1.04
CA ALA A 178 -17.95 9.54 -0.39
C ALA A 178 -16.78 10.19 -1.18
N CYS A 179 -15.90 9.39 -1.78
CA CYS A 179 -14.84 9.90 -2.66
C CYS A 179 -15.41 10.65 -3.88
N LEU A 180 -16.47 10.15 -4.48
CA LEU A 180 -17.19 10.85 -5.56
C LEU A 180 -17.75 12.19 -5.09
N GLN A 181 -18.42 12.20 -3.93
CA GLN A 181 -19.01 13.42 -3.36
C GLN A 181 -17.96 14.50 -3.03
N HIS A 182 -16.79 14.08 -2.56
CA HIS A 182 -15.70 14.97 -2.15
C HIS A 182 -14.61 15.14 -3.21
N GLN A 183 -14.82 14.66 -4.43
CA GLN A 183 -13.92 14.81 -5.57
C GLN A 183 -12.49 14.31 -5.30
N VAL A 184 -12.37 13.23 -4.54
CA VAL A 184 -11.08 12.57 -4.27
C VAL A 184 -10.52 12.06 -5.58
N ARG A 185 -9.27 12.44 -5.89
CA ARG A 185 -8.65 12.15 -7.20
C ARG A 185 -8.05 10.75 -7.29
N THR A 186 -7.77 10.12 -6.15
CA THR A 186 -7.04 8.84 -6.11
C THR A 186 -7.41 8.05 -4.86
N LEU A 187 -7.95 6.86 -5.07
CA LEU A 187 -8.22 5.87 -4.02
C LEU A 187 -7.59 4.53 -4.42
N LEU A 188 -6.65 4.03 -3.63
CA LEU A 188 -6.03 2.71 -3.79
C LEU A 188 -6.80 1.68 -2.98
N LEU A 189 -7.35 0.66 -3.64
CA LEU A 189 -7.89 -0.52 -2.96
C LEU A 189 -6.72 -1.40 -2.50
N ASN A 190 -6.42 -1.35 -1.21
CA ASN A 190 -5.31 -2.08 -0.61
C ASN A 190 -5.65 -3.56 -0.47
N GLN A 191 -4.90 -4.43 -1.14
CA GLN A 191 -5.07 -5.90 -1.04
C GLN A 191 -6.55 -6.35 -1.07
N PRO A 192 -7.36 -5.95 -2.04
CA PRO A 192 -8.82 -6.13 -1.97
C PRO A 192 -9.26 -7.59 -1.93
N ALA A 193 -8.41 -8.55 -2.37
CA ALA A 193 -8.67 -9.98 -2.23
C ALA A 193 -8.33 -10.54 -0.83
N ASN A 194 -7.79 -9.73 0.10
CA ASN A 194 -7.58 -10.13 1.48
C ASN A 194 -8.92 -10.54 2.12
N PRO A 195 -8.97 -11.59 2.99
CA PRO A 195 -10.20 -12.05 3.62
C PRO A 195 -11.01 -10.97 4.35
N LEU A 196 -10.37 -9.91 4.82
CA LEU A 196 -11.06 -8.79 5.50
C LEU A 196 -11.90 -7.94 4.55
N SER A 197 -11.44 -7.73 3.32
CA SER A 197 -12.16 -7.01 2.26
C SER A 197 -12.99 -7.95 1.39
N GLY A 198 -12.43 -9.10 1.03
CA GLY A 198 -13.11 -10.20 0.34
C GLY A 198 -13.60 -9.90 -1.06
N LEU A 199 -13.00 -8.90 -1.74
CA LEU A 199 -13.40 -8.51 -3.10
C LEU A 199 -12.80 -9.47 -4.14
N LYS A 200 -13.64 -9.89 -5.08
CA LYS A 200 -13.27 -10.73 -6.22
C LYS A 200 -13.04 -9.89 -7.47
N ALA A 201 -12.43 -10.47 -8.48
CA ALA A 201 -12.19 -9.81 -9.77
C ALA A 201 -13.46 -9.17 -10.37
N ASN A 202 -14.63 -9.82 -10.22
CA ASN A 202 -15.90 -9.28 -10.71
C ASN A 202 -16.33 -8.02 -9.92
N ASP A 203 -16.19 -8.02 -8.58
CA ASP A 203 -16.46 -6.84 -7.76
C ASP A 203 -15.51 -5.70 -8.17
N LEU A 204 -14.22 -6.01 -8.32
CA LEU A 204 -13.19 -5.04 -8.70
C LEU A 204 -13.42 -4.46 -10.11
N LYS A 205 -13.99 -5.24 -11.03
CA LYS A 205 -14.35 -4.78 -12.37
C LYS A 205 -15.39 -3.65 -12.32
N ASP A 206 -16.36 -3.76 -11.42
CA ASP A 206 -17.37 -2.70 -11.24
C ASP A 206 -16.76 -1.45 -10.58
N LEU A 207 -15.95 -1.63 -9.54
CA LEU A 207 -15.27 -0.52 -8.85
C LEU A 207 -14.26 0.20 -9.77
N ALA A 208 -13.58 -0.52 -10.66
CA ALA A 208 -12.61 0.03 -11.60
C ALA A 208 -13.21 0.92 -12.70
N LYS A 209 -14.56 0.98 -12.83
CA LYS A 209 -15.25 1.93 -13.70
C LYS A 209 -15.03 3.38 -13.25
N HIS A 210 -14.77 3.60 -11.96
CA HIS A 210 -14.38 4.90 -11.43
C HIS A 210 -12.91 5.18 -11.76
N SER A 211 -12.64 6.26 -12.49
CA SER A 211 -11.28 6.60 -12.97
C SER A 211 -10.28 6.89 -11.86
N PHE A 212 -10.75 7.28 -10.68
CA PHE A 212 -9.92 7.55 -9.51
C PHE A 212 -9.56 6.29 -8.71
N VAL A 213 -10.15 5.12 -9.01
CA VAL A 213 -9.90 3.86 -8.29
C VAL A 213 -8.71 3.14 -8.89
N TRP A 214 -7.77 2.79 -8.02
CA TRP A 214 -6.59 1.96 -8.28
C TRP A 214 -6.69 0.67 -7.50
N ILE A 215 -6.11 -0.40 -8.01
CA ILE A 215 -6.20 -1.74 -7.41
C ILE A 215 -4.80 -2.22 -7.09
N GLU A 216 -4.56 -2.59 -5.86
CA GLU A 216 -3.33 -3.26 -5.46
C GLU A 216 -3.54 -4.78 -5.49
N GLN A 217 -2.76 -5.48 -6.31
CA GLN A 217 -2.67 -6.93 -6.28
C GLN A 217 -1.36 -7.33 -5.61
N THR A 218 -1.42 -7.84 -4.38
CA THR A 218 -0.21 -8.31 -3.69
C THR A 218 0.09 -9.76 -4.00
N ALA A 219 1.38 -10.07 -4.10
CA ALA A 219 1.86 -11.44 -4.23
C ALA A 219 1.47 -12.27 -3.00
N LEU A 220 1.61 -11.70 -1.80
CA LEU A 220 1.38 -12.40 -0.55
C LEU A 220 -0.05 -12.92 -0.41
N THR A 221 -1.06 -12.16 -0.83
CA THR A 221 -2.48 -12.58 -0.78
C THR A 221 -2.70 -13.89 -1.57
N TYR A 222 -2.08 -14.00 -2.74
CA TYR A 222 -2.13 -15.21 -3.56
C TYR A 222 -1.29 -16.35 -2.95
N LEU A 223 -0.06 -16.08 -2.51
CA LEU A 223 0.84 -17.06 -1.90
C LEU A 223 0.25 -17.70 -0.65
N LEU A 224 -0.53 -16.95 0.11
CA LEU A 224 -1.26 -17.46 1.28
C LEU A 224 -2.54 -18.24 0.91
N GLY A 225 -2.89 -18.31 -0.37
CA GLY A 225 -4.09 -18.99 -0.85
C GLY A 225 -5.39 -18.32 -0.42
N TYR A 226 -5.39 -17.00 -0.24
CA TYR A 226 -6.60 -16.23 0.01
C TYR A 226 -7.34 -15.87 -1.29
N GLN A 227 -6.67 -16.01 -2.41
CA GLN A 227 -7.19 -15.75 -3.75
C GLN A 227 -6.92 -16.95 -4.65
N THR A 228 -7.89 -17.34 -5.50
CA THR A 228 -7.66 -18.39 -6.49
C THR A 228 -6.81 -17.87 -7.65
N LYS A 229 -6.16 -18.79 -8.38
CA LYS A 229 -5.37 -18.44 -9.56
C LYS A 229 -6.22 -17.77 -10.63
N GLU A 230 -7.41 -18.29 -10.88
CA GLU A 230 -8.34 -17.75 -11.89
C GLU A 230 -8.75 -16.32 -11.56
N ASP A 231 -9.03 -16.03 -10.28
CA ASP A 231 -9.40 -14.69 -9.82
C ASP A 231 -8.22 -13.72 -9.96
N MET A 232 -7.02 -14.13 -9.53
CA MET A 232 -5.79 -13.34 -9.68
C MET A 232 -5.48 -13.05 -11.16
N VAL A 233 -5.59 -14.06 -12.03
CA VAL A 233 -5.35 -13.91 -13.48
C VAL A 233 -6.29 -12.87 -14.07
N LYS A 234 -7.58 -12.90 -13.73
CA LYS A 234 -8.54 -11.88 -14.18
C LYS A 234 -8.14 -10.48 -13.73
N VAL A 235 -7.74 -10.32 -12.46
CA VAL A 235 -7.28 -9.02 -11.94
C VAL A 235 -6.07 -8.53 -12.71
N LEU A 236 -5.04 -9.39 -12.86
CA LEU A 236 -3.79 -9.01 -13.52
C LEU A 236 -3.95 -8.75 -15.03
N SER A 237 -4.81 -9.50 -15.71
CA SER A 237 -4.93 -9.43 -17.17
C SER A 237 -5.96 -8.40 -17.65
N GLU A 238 -7.10 -8.28 -16.96
CA GLU A 238 -8.28 -7.58 -17.51
C GLU A 238 -8.51 -6.21 -16.89
N LEU A 239 -8.15 -5.99 -15.61
CA LEU A 239 -8.53 -4.78 -14.92
C LEU A 239 -7.57 -3.62 -15.20
N PRO A 240 -8.08 -2.40 -15.38
CA PRO A 240 -7.23 -1.21 -15.51
C PRO A 240 -6.60 -0.84 -14.18
N ARG A 241 -5.57 -0.01 -14.20
CA ARG A 241 -4.93 0.62 -13.03
C ARG A 241 -4.60 -0.35 -11.89
N VAL A 242 -4.13 -1.57 -12.23
CA VAL A 242 -3.65 -2.55 -11.27
C VAL A 242 -2.15 -2.34 -11.04
N ILE A 243 -1.74 -2.29 -9.79
CA ILE A 243 -0.34 -2.27 -9.37
C ILE A 243 -0.05 -3.60 -8.68
N TYR A 244 1.01 -4.27 -9.13
CA TYR A 244 1.47 -5.50 -8.51
C TYR A 244 2.55 -5.18 -7.47
N SER A 245 2.34 -5.60 -6.23
CA SER A 245 3.22 -5.36 -5.09
C SER A 245 3.49 -6.64 -4.32
N SER A 246 4.44 -6.60 -3.39
CA SER A 246 4.87 -7.80 -2.68
C SER A 246 4.04 -8.12 -1.44
N ASP A 247 3.83 -7.15 -0.56
CA ASP A 247 3.40 -7.31 0.85
C ASP A 247 4.31 -8.26 1.63
N LEU A 248 5.61 -8.23 1.34
CA LEU A 248 6.63 -9.04 2.00
C LEU A 248 7.31 -8.28 3.15
N GLY A 249 8.32 -8.92 3.74
CA GLY A 249 9.17 -8.35 4.79
C GLY A 249 9.26 -9.18 6.06
N GLN A 250 8.52 -10.28 6.18
CA GLN A 250 8.66 -11.22 7.29
C GLN A 250 9.96 -12.03 7.14
N PRO A 251 10.65 -12.41 8.24
CA PRO A 251 11.89 -13.18 8.18
C PRO A 251 11.76 -14.54 7.47
N ASN A 252 10.59 -15.18 7.59
CA ASN A 252 10.29 -16.50 7.02
C ASN A 252 9.66 -16.47 5.61
N GLN A 253 9.46 -15.29 5.02
CA GLN A 253 8.98 -15.14 3.65
C GLN A 253 10.14 -15.18 2.65
N MET A 254 9.83 -15.27 1.34
CA MET A 254 10.84 -15.12 0.29
C MET A 254 11.48 -13.72 0.34
N ASN A 255 12.72 -13.62 -0.11
CA ASN A 255 13.39 -12.34 -0.27
C ASN A 255 12.94 -11.64 -1.56
N ILE A 256 13.40 -10.40 -1.76
CA ILE A 256 12.97 -9.54 -2.88
C ILE A 256 13.39 -10.14 -4.23
N SER A 257 14.61 -10.71 -4.35
CA SER A 257 15.06 -11.36 -5.59
C SER A 257 14.20 -12.56 -5.95
N ALA A 258 13.95 -13.45 -4.99
CA ALA A 258 13.09 -14.60 -5.19
C ALA A 258 11.63 -14.21 -5.54
N TRP A 259 11.13 -13.12 -4.98
CA TRP A 259 9.82 -12.58 -5.35
C TRP A 259 9.78 -12.11 -6.81
N LEU A 260 10.83 -11.41 -7.28
CA LEU A 260 10.91 -10.96 -8.66
C LEU A 260 10.99 -12.16 -9.64
N GLU A 261 11.80 -13.16 -9.32
CA GLU A 261 11.92 -14.38 -10.12
C GLU A 261 10.60 -15.14 -10.19
N TYR A 262 9.97 -15.37 -9.02
CA TYR A 262 8.66 -16.01 -8.93
C TYR A 262 7.60 -15.27 -9.74
N SER A 263 7.54 -13.95 -9.60
CA SER A 263 6.53 -13.11 -10.25
C SER A 263 6.74 -13.05 -11.76
N SER A 264 7.99 -13.01 -12.22
CA SER A 264 8.31 -13.07 -13.66
C SER A 264 7.90 -14.41 -14.26
N ALA A 265 8.17 -15.51 -13.56
CA ALA A 265 7.73 -16.84 -13.99
C ALA A 265 6.20 -16.94 -14.04
N LEU A 266 5.51 -16.43 -13.02
CA LEU A 266 4.04 -16.38 -12.97
C LEU A 266 3.46 -15.58 -14.13
N PHE A 267 4.00 -14.40 -14.42
CA PHE A 267 3.50 -13.53 -15.50
C PHE A 267 3.66 -14.18 -16.87
N ASN A 268 4.76 -14.90 -17.08
CA ASN A 268 4.97 -15.68 -18.30
C ASN A 268 4.01 -16.88 -18.38
N GLU A 269 3.81 -17.61 -17.29
CA GLU A 269 2.88 -18.73 -17.20
C GLU A 269 1.45 -18.34 -17.58
N ILE A 270 1.01 -17.16 -17.13
CA ILE A 270 -0.34 -16.63 -17.44
C ILE A 270 -0.39 -15.80 -18.74
N ASN A 271 0.70 -15.82 -19.53
CA ASN A 271 0.82 -15.18 -20.84
C ASN A 271 0.53 -13.66 -20.82
N LEU A 272 0.99 -12.94 -19.76
CA LEU A 272 0.89 -11.48 -19.78
C LEU A 272 1.85 -10.88 -20.82
N THR A 273 1.33 -9.97 -21.64
CA THR A 273 2.16 -9.22 -22.59
C THR A 273 3.20 -8.37 -21.86
N SER A 274 4.35 -8.10 -22.50
CA SER A 274 5.40 -7.24 -21.93
C SER A 274 4.87 -5.84 -21.55
N VAL A 275 3.97 -5.27 -22.36
CA VAL A 275 3.32 -3.99 -22.07
C VAL A 275 2.47 -4.07 -20.80
N ARG A 276 1.77 -5.19 -20.58
CA ARG A 276 0.96 -5.38 -19.37
C ARG A 276 1.85 -5.58 -18.15
N GLN A 277 2.90 -6.37 -18.25
CA GLN A 277 3.88 -6.56 -17.19
C GLN A 277 4.50 -5.22 -16.78
N GLU A 278 4.92 -4.39 -17.73
CA GLU A 278 5.45 -3.05 -17.49
C GLU A 278 4.45 -2.15 -16.72
N LYS A 279 3.16 -2.19 -17.07
CA LYS A 279 2.12 -1.45 -16.33
C LYS A 279 2.00 -1.92 -14.89
N LEU A 280 1.99 -3.24 -14.65
CA LEU A 280 1.84 -3.82 -13.32
C LEU A 280 3.04 -3.53 -12.42
N TRP A 281 4.26 -3.65 -12.98
CA TRP A 281 5.51 -3.50 -12.25
C TRP A 281 5.90 -2.05 -11.98
N ARG A 282 5.61 -1.15 -12.89
CA ARG A 282 6.21 0.17 -12.88
C ARG A 282 5.24 1.29 -13.23
N THR A 283 4.70 1.30 -14.44
CA THR A 283 4.04 2.49 -14.99
C THR A 283 2.86 2.95 -14.14
N ASN A 284 2.02 2.00 -13.68
CA ASN A 284 0.88 2.33 -12.84
C ASN A 284 1.30 2.83 -11.45
N ALA A 285 2.34 2.26 -10.85
CA ALA A 285 2.86 2.74 -9.57
C ALA A 285 3.49 4.15 -9.71
N LEU A 286 4.18 4.39 -10.81
CA LEU A 286 4.76 5.69 -11.14
C LEU A 286 3.66 6.74 -11.28
N GLU A 287 2.60 6.45 -12.02
CA GLU A 287 1.45 7.36 -12.18
C GLU A 287 0.76 7.64 -10.84
N LEU A 288 0.56 6.61 -10.02
CA LEU A 288 -0.04 6.73 -8.69
C LEU A 288 0.77 7.68 -7.79
N LEU A 289 2.10 7.54 -7.77
CA LEU A 289 3.01 8.24 -6.85
C LEU A 289 3.43 9.62 -7.35
N SER A 290 3.34 9.90 -8.65
CA SER A 290 3.79 11.17 -9.21
C SER A 290 2.98 12.36 -8.69
N LEU A 291 3.70 13.44 -8.38
CA LEU A 291 3.08 14.75 -8.17
C LEU A 291 2.58 15.24 -9.53
N GLY A 292 1.33 15.47 -9.69
CA GLY A 292 0.71 15.95 -10.93
C GLY A 292 1.26 17.32 -11.40
#